data_b772c618bf924ea8cce5bac42f87e5a5
#
_entry.id   b772c618bf924ea8cce5bac42f87e5a5
#
_cell.length_a   1.000
_cell.length_b   1.000
_cell.length_c   1.000
_cell.angle_alpha   90.00
_cell.angle_beta   90.00
_cell.angle_gamma   90.00
#
_symmetry.space_group_name_H-M   'P 1'
#
loop_
_entity.id
_entity.type
_entity.pdbx_description
1 polymer ?
#
loop_
_entity_poly.entity_id
_entity_poly.type
_entity_poly.pdbx_seq_one_letter_code
_entity_poly.pdbx_strand_id
1 'polypeptide(L)'
;MTKTLTFILLIIQLALINTSCVKYDQRLEITDLKKSQVLILQKKPNQKNVYSTSIHCYGKLEGEAQLALMLNGAPYKTEYMKGKVNFTWGGDWYSDSMELRYQPSNITSGQLIIDYTFADL
;
A
#
# COMPACT_ATOMS: atom_id res chain seq x y z
N MET A 1 2.82 -44.60 12.68
CA MET A 1 2.29 -43.70 13.69
C MET A 1 2.87 -42.34 13.68
N THR A 2 4.12 -42.19 13.34
CA THR A 2 4.73 -40.90 13.09
C THR A 2 4.18 -40.19 11.86
N LYS A 3 3.59 -40.91 10.92
CA LYS A 3 3.00 -40.36 9.70
C LYS A 3 1.76 -39.52 9.92
N THR A 4 1.00 -39.81 10.96
CA THR A 4 -0.23 -39.08 11.27
C THR A 4 0.05 -37.68 11.82
N LEU A 5 1.09 -37.54 12.61
CA LEU A 5 1.50 -36.26 13.18
C LEU A 5 2.03 -35.30 12.15
N THR A 6 2.77 -35.80 11.18
CA THR A 6 3.29 -34.99 10.08
C THR A 6 2.16 -34.43 9.21
N PHE A 7 1.12 -35.21 9.04
CA PHE A 7 -0.05 -34.83 8.26
C PHE A 7 -0.85 -33.70 8.93
N ILE A 8 -1.02 -33.75 10.23
CA ILE A 8 -1.73 -32.74 11.01
C ILE A 8 -1.00 -31.40 10.96
N LEU A 9 0.32 -31.42 11.05
CA LEU A 9 1.15 -30.23 10.93
C LEU A 9 1.00 -29.53 9.58
N LEU A 10 0.86 -30.29 8.52
CA LEU A 10 0.70 -29.76 7.18
C LEU A 10 -0.67 -29.03 7.03
N ILE A 11 -1.70 -29.56 7.63
CA ILE A 11 -3.03 -28.96 7.61
C ILE A 11 -3.07 -27.63 8.36
N ILE A 12 -2.36 -27.54 9.46
CA ILE A 12 -2.27 -26.32 10.26
C ILE A 12 -1.56 -25.20 9.48
N GLN A 13 -0.52 -25.54 8.74
CA GLN A 13 0.18 -24.57 7.91
C GLN A 13 -0.69 -24.04 6.79
N LEU A 14 -1.52 -24.87 6.18
CA LEU A 14 -2.46 -24.45 5.17
C LEU A 14 -3.53 -23.51 5.70
N ALA A 15 -4.00 -23.72 6.91
CA ALA A 15 -4.98 -22.87 7.55
C ALA A 15 -4.43 -21.46 7.83
N LEU A 16 -3.16 -21.34 8.13
CA LEU A 16 -2.50 -20.05 8.37
C LEU A 16 -2.32 -19.22 7.11
N ILE A 17 -2.19 -19.82 5.95
CA ILE A 17 -2.02 -19.13 4.68
C ILE A 17 -3.31 -18.44 4.24
N ASN A 18 -4.45 -18.92 4.69
CA ASN A 18 -5.75 -18.42 4.25
C ASN A 18 -6.30 -17.29 5.12
N THR A 19 -5.57 -16.81 6.11
CA THR A 19 -6.13 -15.94 7.14
C THR A 19 -6.02 -14.44 6.86
N SER A 20 -5.43 -14.01 5.77
CA SER A 20 -5.34 -12.56 5.57
C SER A 20 -5.00 -12.20 4.15
N CYS A 21 -5.96 -11.69 3.42
CA CYS A 21 -5.58 -11.13 2.13
C CYS A 21 -6.46 -9.96 1.76
N VAL A 22 -5.93 -8.77 1.92
CA VAL A 22 -6.38 -7.67 1.09
C VAL A 22 -5.79 -7.91 -0.29
N LYS A 23 -6.65 -8.03 -1.28
CA LYS A 23 -6.22 -8.13 -2.67
C LYS A 23 -6.09 -6.74 -3.25
N TYR A 24 -4.87 -6.39 -3.64
CA TYR A 24 -4.60 -5.16 -4.34
C TYR A 24 -4.68 -5.44 -5.84
N ASP A 25 -5.54 -4.72 -6.54
CA ASP A 25 -5.77 -4.92 -7.97
C ASP A 25 -5.14 -3.83 -8.84
N GLN A 26 -4.53 -2.82 -8.25
CA GLN A 26 -3.84 -1.77 -8.96
C GLN A 26 -2.47 -1.53 -8.36
N ARG A 27 -1.55 -1.04 -9.19
CA ARG A 27 -0.16 -0.78 -8.77
C ARG A 27 0.37 0.48 -9.43
N LEU A 28 1.12 1.24 -8.65
CA LEU A 28 1.87 2.39 -9.14
C LEU A 28 3.29 2.32 -8.58
N GLU A 29 4.28 2.50 -9.43
CA GLU A 29 5.66 2.68 -8.98
C GLU A 29 5.97 4.17 -8.96
N ILE A 30 6.55 4.65 -7.86
CA ILE A 30 6.98 6.05 -7.79
C ILE A 30 8.28 6.18 -8.57
N THR A 31 8.22 6.84 -9.71
CA THR A 31 9.39 7.09 -10.54
C THR A 31 10.05 8.39 -10.11
N ASP A 32 11.36 8.53 -10.34
CA ASP A 32 12.14 9.70 -9.98
C ASP A 32 12.01 10.05 -8.49
N LEU A 33 12.53 9.17 -7.66
CA LEU A 33 12.43 9.28 -6.20
C LEU A 33 13.13 10.49 -5.60
N LYS A 34 13.93 11.21 -6.38
CA LYS A 34 14.63 12.42 -5.93
C LYS A 34 13.76 13.66 -6.02
N LYS A 35 12.58 13.55 -6.61
CA LYS A 35 11.72 14.67 -6.94
C LYS A 35 10.43 14.65 -6.13
N SER A 36 10.06 15.80 -5.58
CA SER A 36 8.75 15.97 -4.95
C SER A 36 7.67 15.86 -6.02
N GLN A 37 6.60 15.13 -5.70
CA GLN A 37 5.55 14.90 -6.68
C GLN A 37 4.21 14.60 -6.03
N VAL A 38 3.16 14.89 -6.76
CA VAL A 38 1.78 14.57 -6.40
C VAL A 38 1.35 13.36 -7.21
N LEU A 39 0.82 12.36 -6.52
CA LEU A 39 0.34 11.13 -7.14
C LEU A 39 -1.16 11.04 -6.95
N ILE A 40 -1.89 10.80 -8.02
CA ILE A 40 -3.34 10.63 -7.94
C ILE A 40 -3.64 9.16 -8.24
N LEU A 41 -4.18 8.48 -7.23
CA LEU A 41 -4.67 7.11 -7.39
C LEU A 41 -6.17 7.17 -7.68
N GLN A 42 -6.61 6.51 -8.72
CA GLN A 42 -8.00 6.54 -9.13
C GLN A 42 -8.61 5.15 -9.11
N LYS A 43 -9.90 5.08 -8.81
CA LYS A 43 -10.66 3.84 -8.97
C LYS A 43 -10.63 3.37 -10.43
N LYS A 44 -10.92 2.11 -10.66
CA LYS A 44 -11.07 1.59 -12.03
C LYS A 44 -12.32 2.17 -12.68
N PRO A 45 -12.32 2.34 -14.03
CA PRO A 45 -13.42 3.02 -14.70
C PRO A 45 -14.81 2.39 -14.50
N ASN A 46 -14.86 1.09 -14.25
CA ASN A 46 -16.11 0.36 -14.06
C ASN A 46 -16.59 0.29 -12.62
N GLN A 47 -15.84 0.86 -11.68
CA GLN A 47 -16.24 0.88 -10.27
C GLN A 47 -17.28 1.97 -10.02
N LYS A 48 -18.18 1.69 -9.07
CA LYS A 48 -19.29 2.57 -8.71
C LYS A 48 -18.95 3.41 -7.48
N ASN A 49 -19.79 3.38 -6.47
CA ASN A 49 -19.63 4.20 -5.27
C ASN A 49 -18.57 3.59 -4.34
N VAL A 50 -17.47 4.26 -4.21
CA VAL A 50 -16.38 3.84 -3.33
C VAL A 50 -16.80 4.07 -1.87
N TYR A 51 -16.51 3.09 -1.02
CA TYR A 51 -16.72 3.22 0.42
C TYR A 51 -15.48 2.92 1.25
N SER A 52 -14.45 2.35 0.65
CA SER A 52 -13.22 1.99 1.37
C SER A 52 -12.05 1.92 0.40
N THR A 53 -10.85 2.16 0.91
CA THR A 53 -9.60 1.98 0.17
C THR A 53 -8.58 1.27 1.01
N SER A 54 -7.61 0.67 0.33
CA SER A 54 -6.43 0.09 0.97
C SER A 54 -5.20 0.40 0.13
N ILE A 55 -4.10 0.74 0.80
CA ILE A 55 -2.82 1.03 0.19
C ILE A 55 -1.75 0.21 0.89
N HIS A 56 -0.85 -0.36 0.12
CA HIS A 56 0.36 -1.01 0.61
C HIS A 56 1.56 -0.39 -0.09
N CYS A 57 2.40 0.31 0.66
CA CYS A 57 3.60 0.93 0.14
C CYS A 57 4.81 0.16 0.64
N TYR A 58 5.69 -0.22 -0.28
CA TYR A 58 6.87 -1.01 0.07
C TYR A 58 8.02 -0.77 -0.90
N GLY A 59 9.21 -1.09 -0.43
CA GLY A 59 10.44 -0.95 -1.20
C GLY A 59 11.62 -0.64 -0.31
N LYS A 60 12.59 0.05 -0.88
CA LYS A 60 13.82 0.42 -0.16
C LYS A 60 14.29 1.79 -0.64
N LEU A 61 14.75 2.60 0.31
CA LEU A 61 15.30 3.92 0.02
C LEU A 61 16.71 4.05 0.60
N GLU A 62 17.61 4.61 -0.21
CA GLU A 62 18.85 5.17 0.28
C GLU A 62 18.62 6.67 0.50
N GLY A 63 18.36 7.05 1.74
CA GLY A 63 17.94 8.39 2.13
C GLY A 63 16.58 8.35 2.81
N GLU A 64 15.93 9.49 2.87
CA GLU A 64 14.68 9.65 3.59
C GLU A 64 13.62 10.30 2.70
N ALA A 65 12.36 9.98 2.94
CA ALA A 65 11.24 10.60 2.26
C ALA A 65 9.99 10.57 3.15
N GLN A 66 9.03 11.38 2.77
CA GLN A 66 7.73 11.42 3.44
C GLN A 66 6.64 11.20 2.41
N LEU A 67 5.66 10.40 2.76
CA LEU A 67 4.46 10.21 1.96
C LEU A 67 3.25 10.64 2.78
N ALA A 68 2.40 11.48 2.21
CA ALA A 68 1.20 11.95 2.87
C ALA A 68 -0.03 11.64 2.02
N LEU A 69 -1.05 11.08 2.66
CA LEU A 69 -2.39 10.97 2.07
C LEU A 69 -3.14 12.24 2.43
N MET A 70 -3.63 12.94 1.41
CA MET A 70 -4.30 14.21 1.58
C MET A 70 -5.81 14.04 1.69
N LEU A 71 -6.44 14.85 2.51
CA LEU A 71 -7.89 14.91 2.64
C LEU A 71 -8.29 16.37 2.83
N ASN A 72 -9.14 16.86 1.95
CA ASN A 72 -9.62 18.25 2.00
C ASN A 72 -8.50 19.28 2.05
N GLY A 73 -7.44 19.05 1.28
CA GLY A 73 -6.31 19.97 1.16
C GLY A 73 -5.31 19.92 2.30
N ALA A 74 -5.44 18.98 3.23
CA ALA A 74 -4.53 18.83 4.36
C ALA A 74 -4.06 17.39 4.50
N PRO A 75 -2.87 17.14 5.10
CA PRO A 75 -2.43 15.78 5.36
C PRO A 75 -3.37 15.08 6.35
N TYR A 76 -3.82 13.90 5.96
CA TYR A 76 -4.68 13.04 6.78
C TYR A 76 -3.88 11.92 7.43
N LYS A 77 -3.01 11.28 6.66
CA LYS A 77 -2.06 10.27 7.14
C LYS A 77 -0.69 10.59 6.57
N THR A 78 0.34 10.42 7.37
CA THR A 78 1.72 10.68 6.96
C THR A 78 2.60 9.53 7.41
N GLU A 79 3.50 9.10 6.53
CA GLU A 79 4.50 8.10 6.84
C GLU A 79 5.89 8.64 6.50
N TYR A 80 6.81 8.54 7.47
CA TYR A 80 8.22 8.85 7.25
C TYR A 80 8.93 7.57 6.84
N MET A 81 9.64 7.61 5.73
CA MET A 81 10.24 6.44 5.10
C MET A 81 11.74 6.55 5.09
N LYS A 82 12.41 5.48 5.52
CA LYS A 82 13.87 5.38 5.53
C LYS A 82 14.27 3.92 5.41
N GLY A 83 15.25 3.61 4.57
CA GLY A 83 15.70 2.24 4.41
C GLY A 83 14.62 1.33 3.86
N LYS A 84 14.39 0.21 4.52
CA LYS A 84 13.34 -0.73 4.12
C LYS A 84 11.97 -0.16 4.48
N VAL A 85 11.10 -0.04 3.48
CA VAL A 85 9.77 0.53 3.61
C VAL A 85 8.73 -0.56 3.46
N ASN A 86 7.77 -0.61 4.39
CA ASN A 86 6.66 -1.55 4.30
C ASN A 86 5.56 -1.11 5.27
N PHE A 87 4.54 -0.46 4.74
CA PHE A 87 3.40 -0.04 5.56
C PHE A 87 2.10 -0.11 4.77
N THR A 88 1.00 -0.17 5.50
CA THR A 88 -0.34 -0.20 4.92
C THR A 88 -1.21 0.89 5.53
N TRP A 89 -2.05 1.48 4.69
CA TRP A 89 -3.14 2.34 5.11
C TRP A 89 -4.44 1.76 4.59
N GLY A 90 -5.49 1.82 5.37
CA GLY A 90 -6.81 1.36 4.95
C GLY A 90 -7.89 1.98 5.79
N GLY A 91 -9.11 1.96 5.28
CA GLY A 91 -10.26 2.46 5.99
C GLY A 91 -11.30 3.08 5.08
N ASP A 92 -12.25 3.78 5.71
CA ASP A 92 -13.34 4.42 5.00
C ASP A 92 -12.82 5.51 4.06
N TRP A 93 -13.35 5.50 2.86
CA TRP A 93 -13.00 6.47 1.83
C TRP A 93 -14.15 6.59 0.84
N TYR A 94 -14.61 7.80 0.61
CA TYR A 94 -15.82 8.04 -0.17
C TYR A 94 -15.58 8.87 -1.42
N SER A 95 -14.34 8.93 -1.89
CA SER A 95 -13.98 9.61 -3.12
C SER A 95 -13.51 8.62 -4.18
N ASP A 96 -13.60 9.02 -5.44
CA ASP A 96 -13.15 8.22 -6.57
C ASP A 96 -11.62 8.21 -6.72
N SER A 97 -10.93 9.06 -5.99
CA SER A 97 -9.48 9.19 -6.08
C SER A 97 -8.85 9.46 -4.71
N MET A 98 -7.55 9.19 -4.63
CA MET A 98 -6.71 9.55 -3.49
C MET A 98 -5.54 10.38 -3.98
N GLU A 99 -5.26 11.49 -3.30
CA GLU A 99 -4.09 12.30 -3.58
C GLU A 99 -2.99 11.95 -2.57
N LEU A 100 -1.85 11.54 -3.06
CA LEU A 100 -0.65 11.30 -2.26
C LEU A 100 0.39 12.36 -2.61
N ARG A 101 1.08 12.87 -1.60
CA ARG A 101 2.22 13.78 -1.81
C ARG A 101 3.49 13.11 -1.33
N TYR A 102 4.45 13.02 -2.23
CA TYR A 102 5.75 12.43 -1.96
C TYR A 102 6.80 13.55 -1.86
N GLN A 103 7.52 13.57 -0.74
CA GLN A 103 8.58 14.57 -0.49
C GLN A 103 9.86 13.88 -0.08
N PRO A 104 10.87 13.83 -0.96
CA PRO A 104 12.17 13.24 -0.62
C PRO A 104 13.07 14.21 0.12
N SER A 105 13.99 13.62 0.89
CA SER A 105 15.08 14.31 1.54
C SER A 105 16.31 13.41 1.43
N ASN A 106 17.37 13.83 0.76
CA ASN A 106 18.62 13.08 0.61
C ASN A 106 18.51 11.75 -0.13
N ILE A 107 17.56 11.56 -1.00
CA ILE A 107 17.44 10.30 -1.75
C ILE A 107 18.56 10.21 -2.77
N THR A 108 19.30 9.10 -2.74
CA THR A 108 20.33 8.78 -3.75
C THR A 108 19.90 7.65 -4.66
N SER A 109 19.17 6.67 -4.15
CA SER A 109 18.65 5.55 -4.93
C SER A 109 17.51 4.87 -4.20
N GLY A 110 16.84 3.95 -4.87
CA GLY A 110 15.79 3.16 -4.25
C GLY A 110 14.70 2.77 -5.21
N GLN A 111 13.68 2.16 -4.63
CA GLN A 111 12.46 1.78 -5.34
C GLN A 111 11.29 1.81 -4.36
N LEU A 112 10.19 2.44 -4.76
CA LEU A 112 8.95 2.42 -3.99
C LEU A 112 7.79 2.01 -4.89
N ILE A 113 7.02 1.06 -4.41
CA ILE A 113 5.84 0.54 -5.08
C ILE A 113 4.63 0.76 -4.19
N ILE A 114 3.54 1.19 -4.79
CA ILE A 114 2.25 1.33 -4.11
C ILE A 114 1.27 0.38 -4.78
N ASP A 115 0.84 -0.63 -4.04
CA ASP A 115 -0.29 -1.46 -4.42
C ASP A 115 -1.53 -0.89 -3.75
N TYR A 116 -2.64 -0.80 -4.46
CA TYR A 116 -3.83 -0.19 -3.92
C TYR A 116 -5.11 -0.78 -4.50
N THR A 117 -6.20 -0.57 -3.78
CA THR A 117 -7.52 -1.00 -4.24
C THR A 117 -8.59 -0.06 -3.70
N PHE A 118 -9.64 0.12 -4.50
CA PHE A 118 -10.86 0.81 -4.09
C PHE A 118 -11.96 -0.23 -3.99
N ALA A 119 -12.67 -0.25 -2.88
CA ALA A 119 -13.84 -1.09 -2.71
C ALA A 119 -15.10 -0.29 -2.99
N ASP A 120 -16.00 -0.84 -3.81
CA ASP A 120 -17.24 -0.17 -4.20
C ASP A 120 -18.47 -1.08 -4.01
N LEU A 121 -19.62 -0.46 -4.01
CA LEU A 121 -20.88 -1.16 -3.86
C LEU A 121 -21.40 -1.69 -5.20
#